data_d8dd8333fad07872f5d5dc5f6c99062a
#
_entry.id   d8dd8333fad07872f5d5dc5f6c99062a
#
_cell.length_a   1.000
_cell.length_b   1.000
_cell.length_c   1.000
_cell.angle_alpha   90.00
_cell.angle_beta   90.00
_cell.angle_gamma   90.00
#
_symmetry.space_group_name_H-M   'P 1'
#
loop_
_entity.id
_entity.type
_entity.pdbx_description
1 polymer ?
#
loop_
_entity_poly.entity_id
_entity_poly.type
_entity_poly.pdbx_seq_one_letter_code
_entity_poly.pdbx_strand_id
1 'polypeptide(L)'
;MNRHIKLKLQRQEGYTVAKKQYEMVIGLEVHVELDTNTKIFCGCSTKFGASPNTQTCPVCMGLPGSLPVLNKKVVDYAVKAGIATNCSITPRGKQ
;
A
#
# COMPACT_ATOMS: atom_id res chain seq x y z
N MET A 1 0.43 0.07 -2.07
CA MET A 1 -0.39 -0.35 -0.90
C MET A 1 0.51 -0.37 0.32
N ASN A 2 0.27 0.52 1.26
CA ASN A 2 1.03 0.60 2.50
C ASN A 2 0.30 -0.18 3.58
N ARG A 3 0.97 -1.12 4.19
CA ARG A 3 0.44 -1.88 5.30
C ARG A 3 1.32 -1.72 6.52
N HIS A 4 0.76 -1.20 7.60
CA HIS A 4 1.42 -1.17 8.89
C HIS A 4 1.17 -2.50 9.63
N ILE A 5 2.21 -3.27 9.82
CA ILE A 5 2.17 -4.46 10.67
C ILE A 5 2.71 -4.07 12.04
N LYS A 6 1.84 -3.99 13.04
CA LYS A 6 2.26 -3.79 14.44
C LYS A 6 2.51 -5.16 15.07
N LEU A 7 3.78 -5.44 15.35
CA LEU A 7 4.18 -6.59 16.15
C LEU A 7 4.28 -6.17 17.61
N LYS A 8 3.39 -6.68 18.45
CA LYS A 8 3.47 -6.53 19.89
C LYS A 8 4.24 -7.71 20.46
N LEU A 9 5.50 -7.48 20.84
CA LEU A 9 6.27 -8.49 21.56
C LEU A 9 5.77 -8.54 23.01
N GLN A 10 5.17 -9.67 23.40
CA GLN A 10 4.85 -9.91 24.79
C GLN A 10 6.14 -10.04 25.61
N ARG A 11 6.16 -9.28 26.68
CA ARG A 11 7.25 -9.22 27.64
C ARG A 11 7.48 -10.60 28.27
N GLN A 12 8.71 -11.09 28.22
CA GLN A 12 9.11 -12.14 29.16
C GLN A 12 9.17 -11.55 30.56
N GLU A 13 8.41 -12.13 31.48
CA GLU A 13 8.43 -11.76 32.88
C GLU A 13 9.84 -11.90 33.44
N GLY A 14 10.37 -10.83 34.04
CA GLY A 14 11.61 -10.89 34.85
C GLY A 14 12.63 -9.78 34.65
N TYR A 15 12.42 -8.82 33.75
CA TYR A 15 13.33 -7.69 33.58
C TYR A 15 12.71 -6.39 34.07
N THR A 16 12.93 -6.07 35.37
CA THR A 16 12.66 -4.74 35.93
C THR A 16 13.92 -3.91 35.87
N VAL A 17 14.01 -3.02 34.87
CA VAL A 17 14.99 -1.93 34.92
C VAL A 17 14.33 -0.77 35.65
N ALA A 18 14.93 -0.43 36.83
CA ALA A 18 14.59 0.65 37.75
C ALA A 18 13.51 1.66 37.27
N LYS A 19 12.32 1.62 37.84
CA LYS A 19 11.22 2.63 37.82
C LYS A 19 10.56 3.01 36.52
N LYS A 20 11.04 2.62 35.32
CA LYS A 20 10.34 2.84 34.02
C LYS A 20 10.15 1.53 33.30
N GLN A 21 8.91 1.24 32.97
CA GLN A 21 8.58 0.09 32.11
C GLN A 21 8.56 0.56 30.66
N TYR A 22 9.38 -0.08 29.81
CA TYR A 22 9.40 0.17 28.38
C TYR A 22 8.71 -0.96 27.65
N GLU A 23 7.81 -0.62 26.75
CA GLU A 23 7.18 -1.56 25.81
C GLU A 23 7.82 -1.35 24.43
N MET A 24 8.37 -2.42 23.85
CA MET A 24 8.91 -2.36 22.49
C MET A 24 7.74 -2.42 21.50
N VAL A 25 7.64 -1.42 20.63
CA VAL A 25 6.67 -1.37 19.55
C VAL A 25 7.43 -1.27 18.23
N ILE A 26 7.23 -2.27 17.36
CA ILE A 26 7.86 -2.32 16.05
C ILE A 26 6.78 -2.21 14.99
N GLY A 27 6.94 -1.26 14.07
CA GLY A 27 6.10 -1.12 12.89
C GLY A 27 6.90 -1.47 11.64
N LEU A 28 6.31 -2.24 10.75
CA LEU A 28 6.87 -2.53 9.43
C LEU A 28 5.97 -1.92 8.36
N GLU A 29 6.60 -1.28 7.39
CA GLU A 29 5.92 -0.74 6.21
C GLU A 29 6.53 -1.38 4.97
N VAL A 30 5.68 -1.93 4.12
CA VAL A 30 6.10 -2.63 2.91
C VAL A 30 5.46 -1.96 1.70
N HIS A 31 6.29 -1.62 0.71
CA HIS A 31 5.85 -1.10 -0.57
C HIS A 31 5.93 -2.19 -1.63
N VAL A 32 4.91 -2.25 -2.47
CA VAL A 32 4.82 -3.22 -3.57
C VAL A 32 4.56 -2.48 -4.87
N GLU A 33 5.39 -2.73 -5.88
CA GLU A 33 5.14 -2.33 -7.26
C GLU A 33 4.43 -3.47 -7.99
N LEU A 34 3.22 -3.20 -8.48
CA LEU A 34 2.42 -4.20 -9.17
C LEU A 34 2.76 -4.23 -10.66
N ASP A 35 2.88 -5.43 -11.20
CA ASP A 35 3.15 -5.67 -12.63
C ASP A 35 1.85 -5.54 -13.45
N THR A 36 1.42 -4.31 -13.69
CA THR A 36 0.26 -3.98 -14.49
C THR A 36 0.66 -3.18 -15.74
N ASN A 37 -0.16 -3.26 -16.81
CA ASN A 37 0.10 -2.55 -18.06
C ASN A 37 -0.22 -1.05 -17.96
N THR A 38 -1.09 -0.68 -17.04
CA THR A 38 -1.50 0.71 -16.80
C THR A 38 -1.36 1.09 -15.34
N LYS A 39 -1.27 2.40 -15.08
CA LYS A 39 -1.25 2.96 -13.72
C LYS A 39 -2.55 2.63 -12.98
N ILE A 40 -2.52 2.81 -11.66
CA ILE A 40 -3.63 2.43 -10.77
C ILE A 40 -4.93 3.21 -11.03
N PHE A 41 -4.85 4.49 -11.35
CA PHE A 41 -6.01 5.39 -11.48
C PHE A 41 -6.20 5.98 -12.86
N CYS A 42 -5.43 5.58 -13.85
CA CYS A 42 -5.55 6.06 -15.22
C CYS A 42 -5.07 5.00 -16.23
N GLY A 43 -5.27 5.28 -17.52
CA GLY A 43 -4.88 4.39 -18.61
C GLY A 43 -3.45 4.55 -19.11
N CYS A 44 -2.62 5.39 -18.47
CA CYS A 44 -1.24 5.58 -18.89
C CYS A 44 -0.39 4.33 -18.72
N SER A 45 0.54 4.13 -19.66
CA SER A 45 1.47 2.99 -19.61
C SER A 45 2.39 3.04 -18.41
N THR A 46 2.76 1.86 -17.91
CA THR A 46 3.75 1.66 -16.84
C THR A 46 5.09 1.19 -17.36
N LYS A 47 5.33 1.20 -18.67
CA LYS A 47 6.59 0.74 -19.27
C LYS A 47 7.77 1.55 -18.76
N PHE A 48 8.81 0.84 -18.32
CA PHE A 48 10.04 1.44 -17.87
C PHE A 48 10.87 1.99 -19.04
N GLY A 49 11.59 3.10 -18.82
CA GLY A 49 12.53 3.66 -19.80
C GLY A 49 11.91 4.58 -20.85
N ALA A 50 10.66 5.01 -20.67
CA ALA A 50 10.08 6.05 -21.53
C ALA A 50 10.72 7.42 -21.30
N SER A 51 10.64 8.31 -22.32
CA SER A 51 11.11 9.69 -22.18
C SER A 51 10.37 10.42 -21.05
N PRO A 52 11.01 11.40 -20.38
CA PRO A 52 10.37 12.14 -19.30
C PRO A 52 9.03 12.77 -19.72
N ASN A 53 8.04 12.73 -18.85
CA ASN A 53 6.72 13.33 -19.01
C ASN A 53 5.90 12.85 -20.23
N THR A 54 6.20 11.68 -20.77
CA THR A 54 5.46 11.11 -21.92
C THR A 54 4.33 10.17 -21.51
N GLN A 55 4.38 9.59 -20.31
CA GLN A 55 3.37 8.70 -19.76
C GLN A 55 2.49 9.41 -18.73
N THR A 56 1.89 10.53 -19.15
CA THR A 56 1.06 11.39 -18.30
C THR A 56 -0.25 11.73 -19.00
N CYS A 57 -1.32 11.84 -18.21
CA CYS A 57 -2.64 12.27 -18.67
C CYS A 57 -3.25 13.26 -17.67
N PRO A 58 -4.35 13.95 -18.01
CA PRO A 58 -5.00 14.87 -17.07
C PRO A 58 -5.35 14.24 -15.73
N VAL A 59 -5.71 12.96 -15.69
CA VAL A 59 -6.06 12.25 -14.44
C VAL A 59 -4.85 12.10 -13.54
N CYS A 60 -3.74 11.54 -14.03
CA CYS A 60 -2.56 11.33 -13.19
C CYS A 60 -1.81 12.62 -12.85
N MET A 61 -2.02 13.69 -13.63
CA MET A 61 -1.54 15.05 -13.33
C MET A 61 -2.43 15.79 -12.32
N GLY A 62 -3.62 15.27 -12.02
CA GLY A 62 -4.54 15.88 -11.07
C GLY A 62 -5.16 17.18 -11.55
N LEU A 63 -5.41 17.33 -12.85
CA LEU A 63 -6.03 18.53 -13.41
C LEU A 63 -7.48 18.70 -12.94
N PRO A 64 -7.98 19.94 -12.80
CA PRO A 64 -9.35 20.20 -12.39
C PRO A 64 -10.38 19.50 -13.29
N GLY A 65 -11.39 18.88 -12.67
CA GLY A 65 -12.48 18.19 -13.37
C GLY A 65 -12.15 16.76 -13.81
N SER A 66 -10.93 16.29 -13.66
CA SER A 66 -10.57 14.89 -13.94
C SER A 66 -10.89 13.98 -12.75
N LEU A 67 -11.43 12.79 -13.04
CA LEU A 67 -11.75 11.78 -12.04
C LEU A 67 -10.92 10.51 -12.26
N PRO A 68 -10.38 9.92 -11.19
CA PRO A 68 -9.64 8.69 -11.31
C PRO A 68 -10.54 7.51 -11.70
N VAL A 69 -10.00 6.60 -12.49
CA VAL A 69 -10.63 5.32 -12.85
C VAL A 69 -9.74 4.19 -12.35
N LEU A 70 -10.27 3.40 -11.44
CA LEU A 70 -9.50 2.32 -10.79
C LEU A 70 -9.20 1.18 -11.77
N ASN A 71 -7.94 0.76 -11.85
CA ASN A 71 -7.52 -0.41 -12.61
C ASN A 71 -7.95 -1.68 -11.86
N LYS A 72 -8.83 -2.47 -12.48
CA LYS A 72 -9.35 -3.73 -11.91
C LYS A 72 -8.23 -4.72 -11.57
N LYS A 73 -7.19 -4.82 -12.40
CA LYS A 73 -6.06 -5.72 -12.18
C LYS A 73 -5.30 -5.39 -10.89
N VAL A 74 -5.18 -4.11 -10.56
CA VAL A 74 -4.58 -3.65 -9.30
C VAL A 74 -5.39 -4.13 -8.11
N VAL A 75 -6.71 -4.07 -8.18
CA VAL A 75 -7.60 -4.57 -7.12
C VAL A 75 -7.41 -6.07 -6.93
N ASP A 76 -7.36 -6.84 -8.02
CA ASP A 76 -7.14 -8.29 -7.95
C ASP A 76 -5.80 -8.63 -7.28
N TYR A 77 -4.73 -7.94 -7.64
CA TYR A 77 -3.41 -8.12 -7.03
C TYR A 77 -3.39 -7.69 -5.56
N ALA A 78 -4.05 -6.59 -5.22
CA ALA A 78 -4.14 -6.12 -3.84
C ALA A 78 -4.89 -7.11 -2.95
N VAL A 79 -5.98 -7.70 -3.45
CA VAL A 79 -6.74 -8.74 -2.73
C VAL A 79 -5.88 -9.98 -2.54
N LYS A 80 -5.16 -10.44 -3.57
CA LYS A 80 -4.24 -11.58 -3.46
C LYS A 80 -3.14 -11.34 -2.41
N ALA A 81 -2.54 -10.16 -2.42
CA ALA A 81 -1.54 -9.79 -1.42
C ALA A 81 -2.14 -9.74 0.01
N GLY A 82 -3.36 -9.23 0.13
CA GLY A 82 -4.09 -9.23 1.39
C GLY A 82 -4.35 -10.63 1.94
N ILE A 83 -4.79 -11.55 1.09
CA ILE A 83 -5.02 -12.95 1.46
C ILE A 83 -3.71 -13.63 1.84
N ALA A 84 -2.64 -13.45 1.05
CA ALA A 84 -1.33 -14.02 1.32
C ALA A 84 -0.73 -13.58 2.66
N THR A 85 -1.07 -12.39 3.12
CA THR A 85 -0.62 -11.84 4.40
C THR A 85 -1.67 -11.98 5.51
N ASN A 86 -2.66 -12.84 5.31
CA ASN A 86 -3.71 -13.16 6.29
C ASN A 86 -4.51 -11.93 6.75
N CYS A 87 -4.87 -11.07 5.79
CA CYS A 87 -5.71 -9.90 6.04
C CYS A 87 -7.20 -10.21 5.94
N SER A 88 -7.99 -9.46 6.68
CA SER A 88 -9.43 -9.35 6.45
C SER A 88 -9.69 -8.36 5.32
N ILE A 89 -10.47 -8.77 4.32
CA ILE A 89 -10.81 -7.94 3.16
C ILE A 89 -12.18 -7.30 3.39
N THR A 90 -12.21 -5.97 3.35
CA THR A 90 -13.45 -5.21 3.45
C THR A 90 -14.13 -5.13 2.09
N PRO A 91 -15.36 -5.68 1.91
CA PRO A 91 -16.02 -5.72 0.60
C PRO A 91 -16.50 -4.34 0.13
N ARG A 92 -16.68 -3.40 1.05
CA ARG A 92 -17.09 -2.02 0.76
C ARG A 92 -16.17 -1.05 1.46
N GLY A 93 -15.65 -0.08 0.72
CA GLY A 93 -14.80 0.98 1.25
C GLY A 93 -15.09 2.31 0.59
N LYS A 94 -14.66 3.39 1.25
CA LYS A 94 -14.65 4.75 0.68
C LYS A 94 -13.19 5.18 0.49
N GLN A 95 -12.96 5.86 -0.60
CA GLN A 95 -11.71 6.57 -0.84
C GLN A 95 -11.82 8.02 -0.39
#